data_bc2a5fbc3571ab348207478b05320662
#
_entry.id   bc2a5fbc3571ab348207478b05320662
#
_cell.length_a   1.000
_cell.length_b   1.000
_cell.length_c   1.000
_cell.angle_alpha   90.00
_cell.angle_beta   90.00
_cell.angle_gamma   90.00
#
_symmetry.space_group_name_H-M   'P 1'
#
loop_
_entity.id
_entity.type
_entity.pdbx_description
1 polymer ?
#
loop_
_entity_poly.entity_id
_entity_poly.type
_entity_poly.pdbx_seq_one_letter_code
_entity_poly.pdbx_strand_id
1 'polypeptide(L)'
;MHFSNGKWYWWSQGKGGTSALDYLIIVEGYEFKDACNYLSELMNVSEPVTTYYHPKPIKPFELPVKDKNNDLVIRYLCEIRKIDKDIVDDFISKGMIYQSANFKNAVFVGYDKDKPAYAFKRSIFKNFKLDHAGSNKAFSFNYTNKNSNELHVFEAAIDLLSYMTLLKMDEIDYTEFNNLSLAGVSDKIASKSEADIPIALKAYLERNPNIKTIIFHLDNDEVGIGATSKIISILNSKYQCIDEHPTSYKDVNEELIHKNSLLSTFF
;
A
#
# COMPACT_ATOMS: atom_id res chain seq x y z
N MET A 1 8.32 33.07 12.95
CA MET A 1 8.56 32.20 11.79
C MET A 1 10.05 31.94 11.67
N HIS A 2 10.48 30.73 11.32
CA HIS A 2 11.89 30.38 11.16
C HIS A 2 12.13 29.91 9.73
N PHE A 3 13.21 30.38 9.09
CA PHE A 3 13.58 30.01 7.72
C PHE A 3 14.99 29.39 7.73
N SER A 4 15.16 28.26 7.09
CA SER A 4 16.46 27.60 6.93
C SER A 4 16.48 26.75 5.66
N ASN A 5 17.43 27.01 4.76
CA ASN A 5 17.65 26.21 3.55
C ASN A 5 16.38 25.97 2.69
N GLY A 6 15.57 27.03 2.49
CA GLY A 6 14.30 26.94 1.77
C GLY A 6 13.17 26.28 2.55
N LYS A 7 13.44 25.82 3.77
CA LYS A 7 12.42 25.31 4.68
C LYS A 7 11.99 26.41 5.63
N TRP A 8 10.73 26.36 6.07
CA TRP A 8 10.19 27.32 7.01
C TRP A 8 9.24 26.63 8.00
N TYR A 9 9.10 27.23 9.19
CA TYR A 9 8.18 26.78 10.22
C TYR A 9 7.59 27.96 10.99
N TRP A 10 6.26 27.97 11.13
CA TRP A 10 5.50 28.97 11.85
C TRP A 10 5.03 28.42 13.19
N TRP A 11 5.82 28.62 14.21
CA TRP A 11 5.64 28.02 15.54
C TRP A 11 4.28 28.28 16.16
N SER A 12 3.76 29.52 16.08
CA SER A 12 2.48 29.89 16.67
C SER A 12 1.26 29.28 15.98
N GLN A 13 1.40 28.80 14.75
CA GLN A 13 0.34 28.18 13.95
C GLN A 13 0.55 26.67 13.76
N GLY A 14 1.70 26.13 14.20
CA GLY A 14 2.03 24.72 14.02
C GLY A 14 2.16 24.31 12.55
N LYS A 15 2.45 25.27 11.63
CA LYS A 15 2.51 25.04 10.19
C LYS A 15 3.93 25.20 9.68
N GLY A 16 4.29 24.45 8.65
CA GLY A 16 5.61 24.56 8.01
C GLY A 16 5.61 23.99 6.60
N GLY A 17 6.67 24.29 5.85
CA GLY A 17 6.85 23.80 4.49
C GLY A 17 8.31 23.71 4.10
N THR A 18 8.56 23.11 2.95
CA THR A 18 9.89 22.84 2.43
C THR A 18 10.23 23.62 1.17
N SER A 19 9.30 24.48 0.72
CA SER A 19 9.43 25.26 -0.52
C SER A 19 8.76 26.61 -0.41
N ALA A 20 9.09 27.53 -1.34
CA ALA A 20 8.39 28.79 -1.51
C ALA A 20 6.93 28.58 -1.92
N LEU A 21 6.63 27.52 -2.67
CA LEU A 21 5.29 27.16 -3.06
C LEU A 21 4.42 26.83 -1.84
N ASP A 22 4.92 26.01 -0.91
CA ASP A 22 4.24 25.72 0.35
C ASP A 22 3.96 27.00 1.14
N TYR A 23 4.91 27.94 1.14
CA TYR A 23 4.75 29.21 1.84
C TYR A 23 3.60 30.04 1.24
N LEU A 24 3.57 30.20 -0.08
CA LEU A 24 2.52 30.95 -0.76
C LEU A 24 1.13 30.36 -0.51
N ILE A 25 1.01 29.03 -0.53
CA ILE A 25 -0.27 28.35 -0.34
C ILE A 25 -0.70 28.39 1.14
N ILE A 26 0.19 28.04 2.06
CA ILE A 26 -0.17 27.83 3.48
C ILE A 26 -0.22 29.13 4.27
N VAL A 27 0.65 30.09 3.95
CA VAL A 27 0.80 31.35 4.71
C VAL A 27 0.07 32.50 4.01
N GLU A 28 0.30 32.63 2.71
CA GLU A 28 -0.25 33.74 1.91
C GLU A 28 -1.64 33.45 1.33
N GLY A 29 -2.08 32.16 1.42
CA GLY A 29 -3.42 31.76 0.99
C GLY A 29 -3.64 31.71 -0.52
N TYR A 30 -2.56 31.62 -1.30
CA TYR A 30 -2.68 31.49 -2.75
C TYR A 30 -3.29 30.13 -3.13
N GLU A 31 -4.13 30.11 -4.15
CA GLU A 31 -4.49 28.90 -4.84
C GLU A 31 -3.24 28.32 -5.54
N PHE A 32 -3.14 26.97 -5.63
CA PHE A 32 -1.95 26.30 -6.18
C PHE A 32 -1.51 26.87 -7.54
N LYS A 33 -2.47 27.08 -8.46
CA LYS A 33 -2.19 27.58 -9.80
C LYS A 33 -1.63 29.00 -9.78
N ASP A 34 -2.18 29.86 -8.93
CA ASP A 34 -1.76 31.28 -8.81
C ASP A 34 -0.38 31.37 -8.14
N ALA A 35 -0.11 30.53 -7.14
CA ALA A 35 1.22 30.42 -6.54
C ALA A 35 2.28 29.97 -7.56
N CYS A 36 1.96 29.01 -8.43
CA CYS A 36 2.85 28.58 -9.50
C CYS A 36 3.11 29.69 -10.52
N ASN A 37 2.06 30.42 -10.94
CA ASN A 37 2.19 31.52 -11.87
C ASN A 37 3.07 32.64 -11.28
N TYR A 38 2.81 33.04 -10.02
CA TYR A 38 3.59 34.03 -9.32
C TYR A 38 5.07 33.67 -9.22
N LEU A 39 5.39 32.41 -8.85
CA LEU A 39 6.77 31.93 -8.82
C LEU A 39 7.41 31.90 -10.22
N SER A 40 6.66 31.54 -11.25
CA SER A 40 7.14 31.53 -12.63
C SER A 40 7.48 32.96 -13.12
N GLU A 41 6.68 33.93 -12.77
CA GLU A 41 6.93 35.36 -13.09
C GLU A 41 8.20 35.87 -12.39
N LEU A 42 8.39 35.52 -11.11
CA LEU A 42 9.60 35.88 -10.37
C LEU A 42 10.87 35.21 -10.94
N MET A 43 10.76 33.99 -11.44
CA MET A 43 11.89 33.29 -12.07
C MET A 43 12.25 33.83 -13.44
N ASN A 44 11.32 34.42 -14.16
CA ASN A 44 11.57 35.06 -15.47
C ASN A 44 12.38 36.38 -15.38
N VAL A 45 12.57 36.92 -14.19
CA VAL A 45 13.40 38.13 -13.92
C VAL A 45 14.88 37.77 -13.70
N SER A 46 15.22 36.55 -13.44
CA SER A 46 16.60 36.04 -13.34
C SER A 46 16.88 35.06 -14.47
N GLU A 47 18.05 35.15 -15.11
CA GLU A 47 18.46 34.13 -16.09
C GLU A 47 18.29 32.74 -15.47
N PRO A 48 17.64 31.80 -16.18
CA PRO A 48 17.42 30.49 -15.64
C PRO A 48 18.80 29.84 -15.39
N VAL A 49 19.13 29.65 -14.12
CA VAL A 49 20.18 28.68 -13.77
C VAL A 49 19.66 27.34 -14.22
N THR A 50 20.04 26.93 -15.42
CA THR A 50 19.80 25.59 -15.92
C THR A 50 20.61 24.63 -15.05
N THR A 51 20.05 24.29 -13.88
CA THR A 51 20.46 23.09 -13.18
C THR A 51 20.07 21.94 -14.08
N TYR A 52 21.01 21.44 -14.86
CA TYR A 52 20.84 20.18 -15.54
C TYR A 52 20.43 19.16 -14.51
N TYR A 53 19.14 18.79 -14.49
CA TYR A 53 18.67 17.67 -13.73
C TYR A 53 19.32 16.42 -14.34
N HIS A 54 20.43 16.01 -13.79
CA HIS A 54 20.95 14.69 -14.06
C HIS A 54 20.04 13.72 -13.31
N PRO A 55 19.19 12.97 -14.01
CA PRO A 55 18.41 11.94 -13.34
C PRO A 55 19.42 11.06 -12.61
N LYS A 56 19.28 10.97 -11.28
CA LYS A 56 20.12 10.03 -10.53
C LYS A 56 19.94 8.67 -11.17
N PRO A 57 21.03 7.95 -11.46
CA PRO A 57 20.94 6.63 -12.07
C PRO A 57 19.94 5.81 -11.23
N ILE A 58 18.96 5.24 -11.91
CA ILE A 58 17.96 4.38 -11.26
C ILE A 58 18.77 3.23 -10.68
N LYS A 59 18.89 3.23 -9.34
CA LYS A 59 19.54 2.11 -8.66
C LYS A 59 18.72 0.86 -8.93
N PRO A 60 19.35 -0.27 -9.28
CA PRO A 60 18.65 -1.53 -9.40
C PRO A 60 17.89 -1.79 -8.09
N PHE A 61 16.71 -2.42 -8.21
CA PHE A 61 15.93 -2.79 -7.03
C PHE A 61 16.73 -3.83 -6.22
N GLU A 62 16.96 -3.52 -4.97
CA GLU A 62 17.59 -4.41 -4.00
C GLU A 62 16.71 -4.50 -2.77
N LEU A 63 16.50 -5.71 -2.24
CA LEU A 63 15.72 -5.89 -1.02
C LEU A 63 16.38 -5.22 0.18
N PRO A 64 15.59 -4.68 1.13
CA PRO A 64 16.10 -4.29 2.43
C PRO A 64 16.87 -5.44 3.09
N VAL A 65 18.03 -5.13 3.68
CA VAL A 65 18.88 -6.15 4.33
C VAL A 65 18.07 -6.89 5.40
N LYS A 66 18.07 -8.23 5.32
CA LYS A 66 17.41 -9.10 6.30
C LYS A 66 18.11 -9.05 7.65
N ASP A 67 17.34 -9.09 8.73
CA ASP A 67 17.84 -9.28 10.08
C ASP A 67 18.26 -10.74 10.33
N LYS A 68 18.87 -10.99 11.48
CA LYS A 68 19.32 -12.33 11.90
C LYS A 68 18.15 -13.27 12.20
N ASN A 69 17.03 -12.73 12.67
CA ASN A 69 15.78 -13.45 12.96
C ASN A 69 14.57 -12.60 12.60
N ASN A 70 13.37 -13.19 12.75
CA ASN A 70 12.09 -12.53 12.46
C ASN A 70 11.23 -12.33 13.73
N ASP A 71 11.79 -12.47 14.93
CA ASP A 71 11.05 -12.58 16.18
C ASP A 71 10.12 -11.39 16.44
N LEU A 72 10.59 -10.16 16.20
CA LEU A 72 9.77 -8.96 16.41
C LEU A 72 8.65 -8.83 15.37
N VAL A 73 8.91 -9.26 14.13
CA VAL A 73 7.89 -9.24 13.06
C VAL A 73 6.85 -10.32 13.30
N ILE A 74 7.25 -11.53 13.70
CA ILE A 74 6.32 -12.61 14.08
C ILE A 74 5.45 -12.13 15.24
N ARG A 75 6.05 -11.58 16.29
CA ARG A 75 5.31 -11.05 17.42
C ARG A 75 4.33 -9.94 16.99
N TYR A 76 4.76 -9.01 16.15
CA TYR A 76 3.90 -7.95 15.65
C TYR A 76 2.71 -8.49 14.85
N LEU A 77 2.95 -9.42 13.92
CA LEU A 77 1.89 -9.98 13.08
C LEU A 77 0.94 -10.88 13.87
N CYS A 78 1.47 -11.74 14.76
CA CYS A 78 0.65 -12.71 15.47
C CYS A 78 -0.02 -12.13 16.73
N GLU A 79 0.71 -11.33 17.54
CA GLU A 79 0.16 -10.86 18.81
C GLU A 79 -0.62 -9.54 18.66
N ILE A 80 -0.13 -8.61 17.80
CA ILE A 80 -0.74 -7.28 17.64
C ILE A 80 -1.77 -7.29 16.50
N ARG A 81 -1.42 -7.90 15.36
CA ARG A 81 -2.31 -7.97 14.19
C ARG A 81 -3.21 -9.20 14.18
N LYS A 82 -3.01 -10.14 15.11
CA LYS A 82 -3.79 -11.37 15.28
C LYS A 82 -3.78 -12.31 14.08
N ILE A 83 -2.81 -12.16 13.17
CA ILE A 83 -2.63 -13.05 12.03
C ILE A 83 -2.18 -14.42 12.53
N ASP A 84 -2.76 -15.48 11.98
CA ASP A 84 -2.44 -16.86 12.34
C ASP A 84 -0.95 -17.17 12.12
N LYS A 85 -0.36 -17.86 13.08
CA LYS A 85 1.09 -18.12 13.08
C LYS A 85 1.55 -19.02 11.94
N ASP A 86 0.76 -20.01 11.55
CA ASP A 86 1.13 -20.94 10.48
C ASP A 86 1.16 -20.19 9.14
N ILE A 87 0.22 -19.23 8.93
CA ILE A 87 0.22 -18.37 7.76
C ILE A 87 1.48 -17.49 7.73
N VAL A 88 1.82 -16.86 8.85
CA VAL A 88 3.03 -16.01 8.95
C VAL A 88 4.29 -16.84 8.69
N ASP A 89 4.40 -18.02 9.28
CA ASP A 89 5.55 -18.91 9.12
C ASP A 89 5.68 -19.41 7.67
N ASP A 90 4.56 -19.72 7.00
CA ASP A 90 4.54 -20.13 5.59
C ASP A 90 5.10 -19.01 4.69
N PHE A 91 4.60 -17.78 4.85
CA PHE A 91 5.10 -16.64 4.07
C PHE A 91 6.56 -16.26 4.39
N ILE A 92 7.00 -16.45 5.64
CA ILE A 92 8.41 -16.29 6.00
C ILE A 92 9.27 -17.37 5.33
N SER A 93 8.82 -18.61 5.32
CA SER A 93 9.54 -19.73 4.69
C SER A 93 9.72 -19.54 3.19
N LYS A 94 8.74 -18.92 2.53
CA LYS A 94 8.76 -18.51 1.11
C LYS A 94 9.59 -17.25 0.86
N GLY A 95 10.13 -16.60 1.90
CA GLY A 95 10.89 -15.37 1.78
C GLY A 95 10.04 -14.13 1.45
N MET A 96 8.72 -14.26 1.53
CA MET A 96 7.77 -13.19 1.22
C MET A 96 7.57 -12.22 2.40
N ILE A 97 7.88 -12.65 3.62
CA ILE A 97 7.86 -11.81 4.82
C ILE A 97 9.19 -11.97 5.55
N TYR A 98 9.75 -10.87 6.03
CA TYR A 98 10.91 -10.93 6.91
C TYR A 98 11.08 -9.63 7.71
N GLN A 99 11.95 -9.69 8.74
CA GLN A 99 12.39 -8.53 9.52
C GLN A 99 13.58 -7.86 8.85
N SER A 100 13.53 -6.54 8.64
CA SER A 100 14.70 -5.81 8.15
C SER A 100 15.72 -5.56 9.27
N ALA A 101 17.02 -5.64 8.94
CA ALA A 101 18.10 -5.36 9.89
C ALA A 101 18.03 -3.92 10.43
N ASN A 102 17.78 -2.95 9.53
CA ASN A 102 17.60 -1.57 9.89
C ASN A 102 16.14 -1.30 10.29
N PHE A 103 15.96 -0.66 11.46
CA PHE A 103 14.65 -0.25 12.00
C PHE A 103 13.66 -1.39 12.31
N LYS A 104 14.06 -2.66 12.15
CA LYS A 104 13.23 -3.85 12.45
C LYS A 104 11.83 -3.81 11.83
N ASN A 105 11.69 -3.26 10.63
CA ASN A 105 10.41 -3.21 9.93
C ASN A 105 9.97 -4.61 9.46
N ALA A 106 8.67 -4.84 9.44
CA ALA A 106 8.10 -5.93 8.65
C ALA A 106 8.23 -5.56 7.16
N VAL A 107 8.85 -6.45 6.39
CA VAL A 107 9.02 -6.33 4.95
C VAL A 107 8.16 -7.36 4.25
N PHE A 108 7.30 -6.90 3.34
CA PHE A 108 6.44 -7.74 2.50
C PHE A 108 6.98 -7.70 1.07
N VAL A 109 7.30 -8.84 0.50
CA VAL A 109 7.99 -8.96 -0.79
C VAL A 109 7.06 -9.50 -1.86
N GLY A 110 7.07 -8.87 -3.01
CA GLY A 110 6.44 -9.38 -4.21
C GLY A 110 7.49 -9.80 -5.25
N TYR A 111 7.17 -10.82 -6.02
CA TYR A 111 8.10 -11.48 -6.92
C TYR A 111 7.67 -11.40 -8.38
N ASP A 112 8.63 -11.18 -9.27
CA ASP A 112 8.52 -11.50 -10.70
C ASP A 112 9.15 -12.88 -10.90
N LYS A 113 8.31 -13.91 -11.01
CA LYS A 113 8.73 -15.32 -10.97
C LYS A 113 9.55 -15.58 -9.70
N ASP A 114 10.84 -15.86 -9.84
CA ASP A 114 11.74 -16.18 -8.73
C ASP A 114 12.58 -14.96 -8.26
N LYS A 115 12.38 -13.79 -8.86
CA LYS A 115 13.16 -12.59 -8.54
C LYS A 115 12.32 -11.61 -7.74
N PRO A 116 12.81 -11.12 -6.58
CA PRO A 116 12.16 -10.03 -5.87
C PRO A 116 12.05 -8.81 -6.78
N ALA A 117 10.86 -8.23 -6.88
CA ALA A 117 10.58 -7.07 -7.71
C ALA A 117 9.88 -5.93 -6.96
N TYR A 118 9.30 -6.24 -5.80
CA TYR A 118 8.61 -5.29 -4.95
C TYR A 118 8.90 -5.56 -3.49
N ALA A 119 9.00 -4.52 -2.68
CA ALA A 119 9.05 -4.62 -1.24
C ALA A 119 8.31 -3.45 -0.57
N PHE A 120 7.45 -3.77 0.36
CA PHE A 120 6.77 -2.82 1.23
C PHE A 120 7.28 -2.95 2.65
N LYS A 121 7.53 -1.82 3.31
CA LYS A 121 8.02 -1.76 4.70
C LYS A 121 6.94 -1.19 5.62
N ARG A 122 6.61 -1.91 6.67
CA ARG A 122 5.75 -1.46 7.76
C ARG A 122 6.56 -1.40 9.05
N SER A 123 6.64 -0.23 9.68
CA SER A 123 7.23 -0.12 10.99
C SER A 123 6.37 -0.83 12.02
N ILE A 124 7.01 -1.62 12.88
CA ILE A 124 6.36 -2.30 14.00
C ILE A 124 6.29 -1.43 15.26
N PHE A 125 7.03 -0.30 15.28
CA PHE A 125 7.12 0.61 16.44
C PHE A 125 6.45 1.96 16.21
N LYS A 126 6.23 2.35 14.95
CA LYS A 126 5.72 3.68 14.59
C LYS A 126 4.65 3.57 13.50
N ASN A 127 3.82 4.60 13.39
CA ASN A 127 2.89 4.68 12.26
C ASN A 127 3.63 5.12 10.99
N PHE A 128 4.41 4.20 10.40
CA PHE A 128 5.19 4.42 9.19
C PHE A 128 4.98 3.24 8.23
N LYS A 129 4.67 3.55 6.99
CA LYS A 129 4.53 2.61 5.88
C LYS A 129 5.12 3.21 4.62
N LEU A 130 5.89 2.44 3.86
CA LEU A 130 6.55 2.93 2.64
C LEU A 130 6.92 1.78 1.69
N ASP A 131 6.69 1.98 0.41
CA ASP A 131 7.30 1.16 -0.63
C ASP A 131 8.82 1.34 -0.63
N HIS A 132 9.56 0.27 -0.78
CA HIS A 132 11.00 0.36 -0.88
C HIS A 132 11.42 0.99 -2.22
N ALA A 133 12.48 1.80 -2.20
CA ALA A 133 12.96 2.49 -3.40
C ALA A 133 13.28 1.48 -4.53
N GLY A 134 12.83 1.78 -5.73
CA GLY A 134 12.99 0.91 -6.91
C GLY A 134 11.97 -0.23 -7.02
N SER A 135 11.04 -0.35 -6.07
CA SER A 135 9.95 -1.33 -6.14
C SER A 135 9.07 -1.15 -7.37
N ASN A 136 8.71 -2.26 -8.01
CA ASN A 136 7.73 -2.29 -9.08
C ASN A 136 6.38 -2.81 -8.55
N LYS A 137 5.40 -1.91 -8.39
CA LYS A 137 4.05 -2.25 -7.88
C LYS A 137 3.30 -3.27 -8.74
N ALA A 138 3.68 -3.47 -10.01
CA ALA A 138 3.12 -4.53 -10.84
C ALA A 138 3.29 -5.94 -10.23
N PHE A 139 4.24 -6.10 -9.34
CA PHE A 139 4.54 -7.33 -8.62
C PHE A 139 4.29 -7.19 -7.10
N SER A 140 3.27 -6.46 -6.70
CA SER A 140 2.95 -6.29 -5.28
C SER A 140 2.73 -7.62 -4.56
N PHE A 141 2.71 -7.56 -3.22
CA PHE A 141 2.52 -8.73 -2.37
C PHE A 141 1.22 -9.48 -2.72
N ASN A 142 1.32 -10.78 -2.98
CA ASN A 142 0.20 -11.61 -3.40
C ASN A 142 0.40 -13.08 -3.05
N TYR A 143 -0.69 -13.84 -3.05
CA TYR A 143 -0.70 -15.29 -3.05
C TYR A 143 -1.46 -15.78 -4.29
N THR A 144 -0.88 -16.67 -5.08
CA THR A 144 -1.46 -17.12 -6.35
C THR A 144 -1.70 -18.63 -6.35
N ASN A 145 -2.96 -19.03 -6.54
CA ASN A 145 -3.37 -20.38 -6.87
C ASN A 145 -3.77 -20.42 -8.36
N LYS A 146 -2.96 -21.04 -9.20
CA LYS A 146 -3.19 -21.10 -10.65
C LYS A 146 -4.47 -21.86 -11.06
N ASN A 147 -5.02 -22.69 -10.17
CA ASN A 147 -6.24 -23.43 -10.42
C ASN A 147 -7.51 -22.63 -10.08
N SER A 148 -7.38 -21.55 -9.32
CA SER A 148 -8.50 -20.69 -8.95
C SER A 148 -8.80 -19.65 -10.04
N ASN A 149 -10.07 -19.39 -10.26
CA ASN A 149 -10.54 -18.30 -11.14
C ASN A 149 -11.08 -17.10 -10.36
N GLU A 150 -10.88 -17.09 -9.04
CA GLU A 150 -11.31 -16.07 -8.11
C GLU A 150 -10.12 -15.31 -7.54
N LEU A 151 -10.25 -13.98 -7.43
CA LEU A 151 -9.23 -13.08 -6.92
C LEU A 151 -9.82 -12.18 -5.85
N HIS A 152 -9.27 -12.25 -4.64
CA HIS A 152 -9.55 -11.33 -3.54
C HIS A 152 -8.53 -10.19 -3.53
N VAL A 153 -9.01 -8.96 -3.42
CA VAL A 153 -8.19 -7.74 -3.56
C VAL A 153 -8.27 -6.91 -2.29
N PHE A 154 -7.12 -6.52 -1.75
CA PHE A 154 -6.95 -5.81 -0.49
C PHE A 154 -6.13 -4.54 -0.68
N GLU A 155 -6.32 -3.54 0.19
CA GLU A 155 -5.48 -2.34 0.14
C GLU A 155 -4.04 -2.65 0.53
N ALA A 156 -3.83 -3.41 1.60
CA ALA A 156 -2.49 -3.72 2.12
C ALA A 156 -2.27 -5.22 2.37
N ALA A 157 -0.99 -5.61 2.51
CA ALA A 157 -0.58 -6.99 2.77
C ALA A 157 -1.10 -7.52 4.12
N ILE A 158 -1.27 -6.65 5.12
CA ILE A 158 -1.79 -7.05 6.44
C ILE A 158 -3.25 -7.48 6.32
N ASP A 159 -4.06 -6.78 5.53
CA ASP A 159 -5.48 -7.11 5.32
C ASP A 159 -5.63 -8.43 4.57
N LEU A 160 -4.78 -8.66 3.56
CA LEU A 160 -4.69 -9.94 2.86
C LEU A 160 -4.42 -11.11 3.82
N LEU A 161 -3.42 -10.99 4.69
CA LEU A 161 -3.08 -12.02 5.67
C LEU A 161 -4.16 -12.17 6.75
N SER A 162 -4.83 -11.08 7.09
CA SER A 162 -5.96 -11.09 8.02
C SER A 162 -7.15 -11.85 7.45
N TYR A 163 -7.46 -11.65 6.17
CA TYR A 163 -8.50 -12.38 5.47
C TYR A 163 -8.20 -13.88 5.42
N MET A 164 -6.97 -14.27 5.06
CA MET A 164 -6.55 -15.67 5.11
C MET A 164 -6.73 -16.26 6.51
N THR A 165 -6.47 -15.49 7.56
CA THR A 165 -6.69 -15.91 8.94
C THR A 165 -8.17 -16.10 9.26
N LEU A 166 -9.03 -15.17 8.81
CA LEU A 166 -10.49 -15.28 8.97
C LEU A 166 -11.03 -16.52 8.27
N LEU A 167 -10.61 -16.81 7.04
CA LEU A 167 -10.98 -18.05 6.33
C LEU A 167 -10.56 -19.29 7.13
N LYS A 168 -9.33 -19.33 7.63
CA LYS A 168 -8.85 -20.45 8.45
C LYS A 168 -9.66 -20.61 9.74
N MET A 169 -10.07 -19.53 10.40
CA MET A 169 -10.94 -19.56 11.57
C MET A 169 -12.33 -20.12 11.26
N ASP A 170 -12.81 -19.91 10.03
CA ASP A 170 -14.08 -20.43 9.54
C ASP A 170 -13.93 -21.81 8.85
N GLU A 171 -12.79 -22.50 9.07
CA GLU A 171 -12.44 -23.82 8.53
C GLU A 171 -12.42 -23.89 6.98
N ILE A 172 -12.20 -22.74 6.33
CA ILE A 172 -12.06 -22.62 4.88
C ILE A 172 -10.57 -22.65 4.51
N ASP A 173 -10.20 -23.43 3.51
CA ASP A 173 -8.82 -23.49 3.02
C ASP A 173 -8.49 -22.19 2.24
N TYR A 174 -7.76 -21.29 2.87
CA TYR A 174 -7.34 -20.01 2.26
C TYR A 174 -6.43 -20.20 1.03
N THR A 175 -5.84 -21.38 0.85
CA THR A 175 -4.96 -21.66 -0.30
C THR A 175 -5.73 -21.89 -1.61
N GLU A 176 -7.05 -22.04 -1.55
CA GLU A 176 -7.89 -22.20 -2.74
C GLU A 176 -8.07 -20.91 -3.53
N PHE A 177 -7.78 -19.75 -2.96
CA PHE A 177 -8.05 -18.45 -3.56
C PHE A 177 -6.78 -17.71 -3.98
N ASN A 178 -6.92 -16.83 -4.97
CA ASN A 178 -5.91 -15.84 -5.27
C ASN A 178 -6.12 -14.60 -4.39
N ASN A 179 -5.05 -14.05 -3.87
CA ASN A 179 -5.09 -12.88 -2.99
C ASN A 179 -4.05 -11.85 -3.44
N LEU A 180 -4.44 -10.58 -3.58
CA LEU A 180 -3.58 -9.49 -4.06
C LEU A 180 -3.69 -8.26 -3.18
N SER A 181 -2.57 -7.72 -2.73
CA SER A 181 -2.48 -6.38 -2.15
C SER A 181 -2.24 -5.35 -3.24
N LEU A 182 -3.03 -4.27 -3.25
CA LEU A 182 -2.85 -3.15 -4.19
C LEU A 182 -1.66 -2.24 -3.86
N ALA A 183 -1.05 -2.42 -2.69
CA ALA A 183 -0.01 -1.54 -2.16
C ALA A 183 -0.49 -0.07 -2.01
N GLY A 184 -1.72 0.09 -1.52
CA GLY A 184 -2.43 1.34 -1.37
C GLY A 184 -3.29 1.71 -2.57
N VAL A 185 -4.34 2.47 -2.30
CA VAL A 185 -5.24 3.04 -3.31
C VAL A 185 -5.21 4.56 -3.24
N SER A 186 -5.71 5.23 -4.28
CA SER A 186 -5.84 6.68 -4.36
C SER A 186 -7.21 7.04 -4.88
N ASP A 187 -7.83 8.02 -4.27
CA ASP A 187 -9.07 8.66 -4.71
C ASP A 187 -8.89 9.58 -5.93
N LYS A 188 -7.64 9.98 -6.20
CA LYS A 188 -7.28 10.91 -7.29
C LYS A 188 -7.34 10.28 -8.68
N ILE A 189 -8.38 9.51 -8.94
CA ILE A 189 -8.58 8.95 -10.26
C ILE A 189 -9.47 9.93 -11.07
N ALA A 190 -8.85 10.72 -11.94
CA ALA A 190 -9.51 11.81 -12.65
C ALA A 190 -10.38 11.42 -13.86
N SER A 191 -10.26 10.16 -14.34
CA SER A 191 -10.99 9.67 -15.51
C SER A 191 -11.47 8.22 -15.31
N LYS A 192 -12.54 7.81 -16.01
CA LYS A 192 -13.00 6.42 -16.05
C LYS A 192 -12.31 5.67 -17.19
N SER A 193 -11.01 5.45 -17.10
CA SER A 193 -10.23 4.75 -18.12
C SER A 193 -9.49 3.54 -17.55
N GLU A 194 -9.06 2.60 -18.39
CA GLU A 194 -8.21 1.48 -17.96
C GLU A 194 -6.87 1.94 -17.34
N ALA A 195 -6.46 3.19 -17.57
CA ALA A 195 -5.29 3.79 -16.93
C ALA A 195 -5.51 4.03 -15.42
N ASP A 196 -6.76 4.01 -14.97
CA ASP A 196 -7.14 4.25 -13.58
C ASP A 196 -7.17 2.97 -12.73
N ILE A 197 -7.04 1.80 -13.36
CA ILE A 197 -6.91 0.53 -12.63
C ILE A 197 -5.55 0.51 -11.93
N PRO A 198 -5.49 0.20 -10.63
CA PRO A 198 -4.23 0.08 -9.92
C PRO A 198 -3.24 -0.84 -10.66
N ILE A 199 -2.00 -0.39 -10.81
CA ILE A 199 -0.99 -1.11 -11.61
C ILE A 199 -0.79 -2.56 -11.13
N ALA A 200 -0.91 -2.79 -9.82
CA ALA A 200 -0.85 -4.11 -9.23
C ALA A 200 -1.96 -5.03 -9.76
N LEU A 201 -3.20 -4.55 -9.77
CA LEU A 201 -4.35 -5.31 -10.24
C LEU A 201 -4.27 -5.55 -11.74
N LYS A 202 -4.02 -4.51 -12.54
CA LYS A 202 -3.88 -4.64 -13.99
C LYS A 202 -2.85 -5.68 -14.37
N ALA A 203 -1.64 -5.57 -13.84
CA ALA A 203 -0.55 -6.49 -14.13
C ALA A 203 -0.80 -7.91 -13.59
N TYR A 204 -1.54 -8.04 -12.47
CA TYR A 204 -1.93 -9.35 -11.94
C TYR A 204 -2.91 -10.06 -12.87
N LEU A 205 -3.95 -9.37 -13.35
CA LEU A 205 -4.93 -9.90 -14.29
C LEU A 205 -4.31 -10.28 -15.65
N GLU A 206 -3.36 -9.49 -16.14
CA GLU A 206 -2.61 -9.82 -17.36
C GLU A 206 -1.80 -11.13 -17.24
N ARG A 207 -1.23 -11.39 -16.04
CA ARG A 207 -0.47 -12.63 -15.76
C ARG A 207 -1.34 -13.84 -15.45
N ASN A 208 -2.60 -13.62 -15.05
CA ASN A 208 -3.55 -14.67 -14.62
C ASN A 208 -4.87 -14.56 -15.41
N PRO A 209 -4.87 -14.90 -16.72
CA PRO A 209 -6.03 -14.72 -17.60
C PRO A 209 -7.20 -15.67 -17.29
N ASN A 210 -7.00 -16.64 -16.39
CA ASN A 210 -8.03 -17.54 -15.89
C ASN A 210 -8.98 -16.89 -14.87
N ILE A 211 -8.64 -15.73 -14.30
CA ILE A 211 -9.48 -15.00 -13.35
C ILE A 211 -10.79 -14.59 -14.04
N LYS A 212 -11.92 -14.83 -13.37
CA LYS A 212 -13.27 -14.48 -13.81
C LYS A 212 -14.00 -13.63 -12.78
N THR A 213 -13.75 -13.87 -11.51
CA THR A 213 -14.39 -13.18 -10.38
C THR A 213 -13.35 -12.38 -9.61
N ILE A 214 -13.66 -11.13 -9.29
CA ILE A 214 -12.81 -10.25 -8.48
C ILE A 214 -13.66 -9.75 -7.31
N ILE A 215 -13.18 -10.00 -6.10
CA ILE A 215 -13.83 -9.62 -4.85
C ILE A 215 -12.96 -8.58 -4.15
N PHE A 216 -13.54 -7.42 -3.84
CA PHE A 216 -12.82 -6.29 -3.27
C PHE A 216 -13.10 -6.18 -1.77
N HIS A 217 -12.06 -6.24 -0.97
CA HIS A 217 -12.05 -6.06 0.49
C HIS A 217 -11.23 -4.81 0.85
N LEU A 218 -11.48 -3.68 0.18
CA LEU A 218 -10.76 -2.44 0.45
C LEU A 218 -11.24 -1.80 1.75
N ASP A 219 -10.54 -0.79 2.24
CA ASP A 219 -10.87 -0.10 3.49
C ASP A 219 -12.29 0.50 3.42
N ASN A 220 -13.03 0.42 4.53
CA ASN A 220 -14.34 1.03 4.71
C ASN A 220 -14.20 2.51 5.07
N ASP A 221 -13.55 3.26 4.18
CA ASP A 221 -13.48 4.71 4.26
C ASP A 221 -13.80 5.33 2.88
N GLU A 222 -13.92 6.65 2.84
CA GLU A 222 -14.32 7.36 1.62
C GLU A 222 -13.40 7.03 0.42
N VAL A 223 -12.11 6.86 0.67
CA VAL A 223 -11.11 6.54 -0.36
C VAL A 223 -11.26 5.12 -0.88
N GLY A 224 -11.36 4.14 0.03
CA GLY A 224 -11.50 2.73 -0.31
C GLY A 224 -12.82 2.43 -1.04
N ILE A 225 -13.94 2.95 -0.53
CA ILE A 225 -15.28 2.81 -1.16
C ILE A 225 -15.29 3.47 -2.54
N GLY A 226 -14.75 4.70 -2.65
CA GLY A 226 -14.65 5.41 -3.92
C GLY A 226 -13.79 4.67 -4.95
N ALA A 227 -12.64 4.14 -4.52
CA ALA A 227 -11.75 3.35 -5.37
C ALA A 227 -12.43 2.06 -5.85
N THR A 228 -13.08 1.30 -4.94
CA THR A 228 -13.80 0.07 -5.26
C THR A 228 -14.88 0.32 -6.31
N SER A 229 -15.78 1.27 -6.07
CA SER A 229 -16.86 1.62 -6.99
C SER A 229 -16.35 1.96 -8.38
N LYS A 230 -15.24 2.67 -8.46
CA LYS A 230 -14.64 3.11 -9.70
C LYS A 230 -13.98 1.94 -10.45
N ILE A 231 -13.19 1.13 -9.76
CA ILE A 231 -12.54 -0.06 -10.36
C ILE A 231 -13.62 -1.01 -10.90
N ILE A 232 -14.67 -1.27 -10.13
CA ILE A 232 -15.81 -2.10 -10.55
C ILE A 232 -16.45 -1.53 -11.82
N SER A 233 -16.69 -0.22 -11.90
CA SER A 233 -17.29 0.41 -13.07
C SER A 233 -16.50 0.21 -14.37
N ILE A 234 -15.17 0.02 -14.25
CA ILE A 234 -14.28 -0.22 -15.39
C ILE A 234 -14.21 -1.71 -15.75
N LEU A 235 -14.17 -2.58 -14.73
CA LEU A 235 -13.90 -4.01 -14.91
C LEU A 235 -15.13 -4.88 -15.16
N ASN A 236 -16.33 -4.42 -14.78
CA ASN A 236 -17.59 -5.20 -14.90
C ASN A 236 -17.94 -5.68 -16.31
N SER A 237 -17.33 -5.10 -17.35
CA SER A 237 -17.52 -5.57 -18.74
C SER A 237 -16.76 -6.87 -19.04
N LYS A 238 -15.73 -7.20 -18.22
CA LYS A 238 -14.84 -8.35 -18.44
C LYS A 238 -14.86 -9.37 -17.31
N TYR A 239 -15.18 -8.94 -16.09
CA TYR A 239 -15.10 -9.74 -14.87
C TYR A 239 -16.39 -9.60 -14.06
N GLN A 240 -16.74 -10.65 -13.33
CA GLN A 240 -17.72 -10.52 -12.25
C GLN A 240 -17.01 -9.80 -11.09
N CYS A 241 -17.46 -8.60 -10.74
CA CYS A 241 -16.87 -7.81 -9.65
C CYS A 241 -17.85 -7.74 -8.48
N ILE A 242 -17.34 -8.02 -7.27
CA ILE A 242 -18.12 -8.03 -6.02
C ILE A 242 -17.43 -7.10 -5.03
N ASP A 243 -18.20 -6.28 -4.35
CA ASP A 243 -17.74 -5.43 -3.25
C ASP A 243 -18.07 -6.11 -1.93
N GLU A 244 -17.07 -6.55 -1.19
CA GLU A 244 -17.17 -7.18 0.12
C GLU A 244 -16.28 -6.47 1.14
N HIS A 245 -16.26 -5.12 1.11
CA HIS A 245 -15.53 -4.36 2.12
C HIS A 245 -16.12 -4.59 3.53
N PRO A 246 -15.33 -4.52 4.60
CA PRO A 246 -15.80 -4.66 5.98
C PRO A 246 -16.82 -3.57 6.30
N THR A 247 -18.08 -3.93 6.58
CA THR A 247 -19.15 -2.93 6.81
C THR A 247 -19.18 -2.37 8.22
N SER A 248 -18.67 -3.12 9.21
CA SER A 248 -18.68 -2.76 10.65
C SER A 248 -17.31 -2.32 11.17
N TYR A 249 -16.26 -2.46 10.38
CA TYR A 249 -14.89 -2.18 10.73
C TYR A 249 -14.24 -1.32 9.65
N LYS A 250 -13.11 -0.68 9.98
CA LYS A 250 -12.38 0.14 9.01
C LYS A 250 -11.73 -0.71 7.92
N ASP A 251 -11.10 -1.81 8.31
CA ASP A 251 -10.36 -2.71 7.42
C ASP A 251 -10.50 -4.16 7.91
N VAL A 252 -10.04 -5.11 7.10
CA VAL A 252 -10.10 -6.55 7.41
C VAL A 252 -9.28 -6.92 8.64
N ASN A 253 -8.19 -6.19 8.91
CA ASN A 253 -7.39 -6.45 10.10
C ASN A 253 -8.11 -6.03 11.38
N GLU A 254 -8.82 -4.92 11.37
CA GLU A 254 -9.64 -4.50 12.53
C GLU A 254 -10.75 -5.52 12.81
N GLU A 255 -11.41 -6.05 11.78
CA GLU A 255 -12.38 -7.13 11.89
C GLU A 255 -11.77 -8.37 12.57
N LEU A 256 -10.60 -8.82 12.10
CA LEU A 256 -9.89 -9.96 12.68
C LEU A 256 -9.55 -9.74 14.15
N ILE A 257 -9.01 -8.57 14.50
CA ILE A 257 -8.65 -8.24 15.89
C ILE A 257 -9.89 -8.30 16.79
N HIS A 258 -11.02 -7.77 16.32
CA HIS A 258 -12.27 -7.78 17.08
C HIS A 258 -12.83 -9.22 17.25
N LYS A 259 -12.89 -10.01 16.15
CA LYS A 259 -13.34 -11.40 16.21
C LYS A 259 -12.50 -12.23 17.19
N ASN A 260 -11.17 -12.02 17.19
CA ASN A 260 -10.25 -12.69 18.12
C ASN A 260 -10.47 -12.27 19.59
N SER A 261 -10.80 -10.99 19.83
CA SER A 261 -11.07 -10.52 21.18
C SER A 261 -12.35 -11.10 21.78
N LEU A 262 -13.38 -11.29 20.96
CA LEU A 262 -14.62 -11.94 21.39
C LEU A 262 -14.37 -13.39 21.80
N LEU A 263 -13.62 -14.17 21.02
CA LEU A 263 -13.29 -15.55 21.35
C LEU A 263 -12.51 -15.66 22.67
N SER A 264 -11.60 -14.72 22.95
CA SER A 264 -10.82 -14.71 24.20
C SER A 264 -11.65 -14.36 25.45
N THR A 265 -12.87 -13.88 25.29
CA THR A 265 -13.77 -13.53 26.42
C THR A 265 -14.64 -14.72 26.85
N PHE A 266 -14.70 -15.78 26.04
CA PHE A 266 -15.49 -17.00 26.31
C PHE A 266 -14.66 -18.15 26.87
N PHE A 267 -13.35 -17.97 27.04
CA PHE A 267 -12.43 -18.93 27.66
C PHE A 267 -11.62 -18.25 28.78
#